data_33ae7bfeb68fcde41996fb8a41441e11
#
_entry.id   33ae7bfeb68fcde41996fb8a41441e11
#
_cell.length_a   1.000
_cell.length_b   1.000
_cell.length_c   1.000
_cell.angle_alpha   90.00
_cell.angle_beta   90.00
_cell.angle_gamma   90.00
#
_symmetry.space_group_name_H-M   'P 1'
#
loop_
_entity.id
_entity.type
_entity.pdbx_description
1 polymer ?
#
loop_
_entity_poly.entity_id
_entity_poly.type
_entity_poly.pdbx_seq_one_letter_code
_entity_poly.pdbx_strand_id
1 'polypeptide(L)'
;CYGALGVARGMAMNSGNASGLYAITGHSPRHLDRNITLLGRALVGMENLSTLPRGTESLGFYKTAEEATPIISVRFGDELPAEEQIHLEVMRTDTKIFRDYVLSRTQRVHEWFADPVNRIEVCNVNVPSRPASTDSE
;
A
#
# COMPACT_ATOMS: atom_id res chain seq x y z
N CYS A 1 -5.62 -3.44 0.91
CA CYS A 1 -5.26 -3.17 -0.51
C CYS A 1 -3.77 -3.37 -0.71
N TYR A 2 -3.36 -3.68 -1.94
CA TYR A 2 -1.94 -3.74 -2.31
C TYR A 2 -1.18 -2.48 -1.90
N GLY A 3 -0.03 -2.65 -1.27
CA GLY A 3 0.79 -1.55 -0.75
C GLY A 3 0.33 -0.97 0.59
N ALA A 4 -0.79 -1.42 1.16
CA ALA A 4 -1.20 -0.95 2.47
C ALA A 4 -0.20 -1.39 3.55
N LEU A 5 0.16 -0.46 4.45
CA LEU A 5 1.03 -0.69 5.60
C LEU A 5 0.18 -0.78 6.87
N GLY A 6 0.34 -1.82 7.62
CA GLY A 6 -0.38 -2.03 8.86
C GLY A 6 0.52 -2.43 10.03
N VAL A 7 -0.07 -2.42 11.22
CA VAL A 7 0.58 -2.84 12.46
C VAL A 7 0.01 -4.18 12.89
N ALA A 8 0.86 -5.19 12.98
CA ALA A 8 0.49 -6.49 13.52
C ALA A 8 0.23 -6.38 15.03
N ARG A 9 -0.72 -7.15 15.52
CA ARG A 9 -1.05 -7.24 16.95
C ARG A 9 -1.33 -8.66 17.37
N GLY A 10 -1.22 -8.92 18.66
CA GLY A 10 -1.69 -10.14 19.27
C GLY A 10 -3.20 -10.12 19.52
N MET A 11 -3.67 -10.92 20.47
CA MET A 11 -5.09 -11.02 20.82
C MET A 11 -5.63 -9.71 21.44
N ALA A 12 -4.86 -9.04 22.26
CA ALA A 12 -5.28 -7.75 22.86
C ALA A 12 -5.28 -6.64 21.80
N MET A 13 -6.34 -5.81 21.81
CA MET A 13 -6.51 -4.72 20.84
C MET A 13 -5.39 -3.67 20.87
N ASN A 14 -4.77 -3.49 22.03
CA ASN A 14 -3.70 -2.52 22.28
C ASN A 14 -2.28 -3.13 22.26
N SER A 15 -2.11 -4.35 21.72
CA SER A 15 -0.82 -5.04 21.70
C SER A 15 0.04 -4.74 20.48
N GLY A 16 -0.48 -4.00 19.48
CA GLY A 16 0.28 -3.59 18.32
C GLY A 16 1.32 -2.51 18.66
N ASN A 17 2.50 -2.63 18.08
CA ASN A 17 3.56 -1.64 18.21
C ASN A 17 4.41 -1.57 16.92
N ALA A 18 5.35 -0.64 16.86
CA ALA A 18 6.17 -0.40 15.67
C ALA A 18 7.11 -1.55 15.28
N SER A 19 7.33 -2.55 16.14
CA SER A 19 8.17 -3.72 15.81
C SER A 19 7.46 -4.73 14.91
N GLY A 20 6.13 -4.67 14.79
CA GLY A 20 5.32 -5.57 14.00
C GLY A 20 4.68 -4.89 12.80
N LEU A 21 5.46 -4.28 11.93
CA LEU A 21 4.95 -3.68 10.68
C LEU A 21 4.83 -4.74 9.58
N TYR A 22 3.84 -4.58 8.71
CA TYR A 22 3.70 -5.40 7.52
C TYR A 22 3.17 -4.59 6.33
N ALA A 23 3.53 -5.02 5.12
CA ALA A 23 3.02 -4.48 3.87
C ALA A 23 2.19 -5.54 3.14
N ILE A 24 1.07 -5.14 2.56
CA ILE A 24 0.21 -6.04 1.79
C ILE A 24 0.75 -6.14 0.36
N THR A 25 1.24 -7.31 -0.02
CA THR A 25 1.75 -7.61 -1.37
C THR A 25 0.68 -8.18 -2.32
N GLY A 26 -0.57 -8.19 -1.91
CA GLY A 26 -1.73 -8.64 -2.67
C GLY A 26 -3.01 -7.97 -2.20
N HIS A 27 -4.10 -8.72 -2.12
CA HIS A 27 -5.34 -8.28 -1.49
C HIS A 27 -5.52 -8.99 -0.16
N SER A 28 -5.60 -8.23 0.91
CA SER A 28 -5.90 -8.78 2.23
C SER A 28 -7.39 -9.08 2.37
N PRO A 29 -7.76 -10.11 3.13
CA PRO A 29 -9.17 -10.40 3.41
C PRO A 29 -9.88 -9.24 4.13
N ARG A 30 -11.12 -8.96 3.75
CA ARG A 30 -11.91 -7.85 4.31
C ARG A 30 -12.25 -8.00 5.79
N HIS A 31 -12.14 -9.20 6.37
CA HIS A 31 -12.33 -9.39 7.81
C HIS A 31 -11.26 -8.69 8.67
N LEU A 32 -10.16 -8.23 8.07
CA LEU A 32 -9.18 -7.39 8.75
C LEU A 32 -9.65 -5.95 8.93
N ASP A 33 -10.66 -5.51 8.19
CA ASP A 33 -11.20 -4.16 8.31
C ASP A 33 -11.68 -3.92 9.75
N ARG A 34 -11.30 -2.78 10.31
CA ARG A 34 -11.57 -2.37 11.71
C ARG A 34 -10.88 -3.23 12.77
N ASN A 35 -10.13 -4.23 12.39
CA ASN A 35 -9.40 -5.12 13.32
C ASN A 35 -7.91 -4.87 13.37
N ILE A 36 -7.37 -4.14 12.41
CA ILE A 36 -5.94 -3.85 12.26
C ILE A 36 -5.75 -2.35 12.03
N THR A 37 -4.71 -1.79 12.66
CA THR A 37 -4.33 -0.40 12.44
C THR A 37 -3.67 -0.26 11.07
N LEU A 38 -4.21 0.62 10.25
CA LEU A 38 -3.64 1.03 8.97
C LEU A 38 -2.80 2.30 9.19
N LEU A 39 -1.52 2.27 8.85
CA LEU A 39 -0.61 3.42 8.95
C LEU A 39 -0.62 4.27 7.70
N GLY A 40 -0.70 3.63 6.54
CA GLY A 40 -0.61 4.33 5.26
C GLY A 40 -0.44 3.35 4.11
N ARG A 41 0.20 3.82 3.04
CA ARG A 41 0.43 3.03 1.84
C ARG A 41 1.82 3.32 1.28
N ALA A 42 2.52 2.27 0.86
CA ALA A 42 3.72 2.41 0.06
C ALA A 42 3.37 2.98 -1.32
N LEU A 43 4.08 4.02 -1.73
CA LEU A 43 3.87 4.71 -3.00
C LEU A 43 4.82 4.21 -4.08
N VAL A 44 6.03 3.78 -3.71
CA VAL A 44 7.07 3.24 -4.59
C VAL A 44 7.76 2.04 -3.93
N GLY A 45 8.42 1.18 -4.70
CA GLY A 45 9.25 0.08 -4.21
C GLY A 45 8.49 -1.20 -3.83
N MET A 46 7.16 -1.26 -3.99
CA MET A 46 6.37 -2.46 -3.68
C MET A 46 6.75 -3.68 -4.53
N GLU A 47 7.21 -3.45 -5.75
CA GLU A 47 7.73 -4.50 -6.64
C GLU A 47 8.90 -5.24 -6.00
N ASN A 48 9.77 -4.54 -5.27
CA ASN A 48 10.91 -5.15 -4.57
C ASN A 48 10.45 -6.06 -3.44
N LEU A 49 9.43 -5.67 -2.66
CA LEU A 49 8.87 -6.51 -1.61
C LEU A 49 8.25 -7.81 -2.16
N SER A 50 7.68 -7.75 -3.36
CA SER A 50 7.06 -8.91 -3.99
C SER A 50 8.07 -9.95 -4.46
N THR A 51 9.36 -9.61 -4.57
CA THR A 51 10.45 -10.52 -4.97
C THR A 51 11.14 -11.20 -3.80
N LEU A 52 10.85 -10.80 -2.57
CA LEU A 52 11.46 -11.41 -1.38
C LEU A 52 11.10 -12.90 -1.28
N PRO A 53 12.06 -13.74 -0.88
CA PRO A 53 11.80 -15.17 -0.69
C PRO A 53 10.75 -15.38 0.41
N ARG A 54 9.93 -16.39 0.25
CA ARG A 54 8.99 -16.81 1.31
C ARG A 54 9.74 -17.66 2.33
N GLY A 55 9.35 -17.52 3.61
CA GLY A 55 9.84 -18.39 4.65
C GLY A 55 9.31 -19.81 4.51
N THR A 56 9.97 -20.75 5.17
CA THR A 56 9.72 -22.19 5.10
C THR A 56 8.75 -22.70 6.19
N GLU A 57 8.40 -21.84 7.15
CA GLU A 57 7.46 -22.17 8.22
C GLU A 57 5.99 -21.93 7.84
N SER A 58 5.10 -22.30 8.74
CA SER A 58 3.66 -22.08 8.63
C SER A 58 3.36 -20.62 8.29
N LEU A 59 2.38 -20.40 7.41
CA LEU A 59 2.00 -19.07 6.89
C LEU A 59 3.10 -18.32 6.13
N GLY A 60 4.23 -18.97 5.82
CA GLY A 60 5.36 -18.37 5.11
C GLY A 60 6.30 -17.56 6.01
N PHE A 61 6.26 -17.79 7.33
CA PHE A 61 7.25 -17.21 8.23
C PHE A 61 8.64 -17.82 8.00
N TYR A 62 9.68 -17.04 8.25
CA TYR A 62 11.05 -17.52 8.21
C TYR A 62 11.32 -18.40 9.43
N LYS A 63 11.95 -19.54 9.20
CA LYS A 63 12.32 -20.48 10.26
C LYS A 63 13.48 -19.97 11.08
N THR A 64 14.44 -19.31 10.43
CA THR A 64 15.63 -18.76 11.06
C THR A 64 15.85 -17.33 10.62
N ALA A 65 16.65 -16.58 11.39
CA ALA A 65 16.98 -15.21 11.06
C ALA A 65 17.79 -15.08 9.75
N GLU A 66 18.54 -16.11 9.38
CA GLU A 66 19.36 -16.16 8.18
C GLU A 66 18.53 -16.24 6.90
N GLU A 67 17.30 -16.77 6.97
CA GLU A 67 16.36 -16.77 5.86
C GLU A 67 15.79 -15.38 5.59
N ALA A 68 15.76 -14.52 6.61
CA ALA A 68 15.11 -13.20 6.51
C ALA A 68 16.01 -12.19 5.81
N THR A 69 15.42 -11.39 4.92
CA THR A 69 16.11 -10.23 4.36
C THR A 69 16.22 -9.15 5.44
N PRO A 70 17.42 -8.68 5.81
CA PRO A 70 17.59 -7.70 6.88
C PRO A 70 17.06 -6.33 6.44
N ILE A 71 16.41 -5.62 7.37
CA ILE A 71 16.11 -4.20 7.23
C ILE A 71 17.34 -3.42 7.66
N ILE A 72 17.96 -2.70 6.72
CA ILE A 72 19.19 -1.95 6.99
C ILE A 72 18.87 -0.64 7.73
N SER A 73 17.82 0.06 7.31
CA SER A 73 17.40 1.31 7.95
C SER A 73 15.92 1.60 7.71
N VAL A 74 15.32 2.34 8.63
CA VAL A 74 14.01 2.98 8.48
C VAL A 74 14.18 4.43 8.89
N ARG A 75 13.84 5.38 8.02
CA ARG A 75 14.03 6.81 8.25
C ARG A 75 12.81 7.60 7.82
N PHE A 76 12.55 8.71 8.47
CA PHE A 76 11.57 9.67 7.98
C PHE A 76 12.13 10.45 6.79
N GLY A 77 11.28 10.69 5.78
CA GLY A 77 11.72 11.35 4.55
C GLY A 77 12.22 12.78 4.75
N ASP A 78 11.65 13.52 5.71
CA ASP A 78 12.04 14.88 6.08
C ASP A 78 13.35 14.95 6.88
N GLU A 79 13.82 13.82 7.42
CA GLU A 79 15.12 13.70 8.08
C GLU A 79 16.27 13.34 7.12
N LEU A 80 15.94 13.02 5.86
CA LEU A 80 16.93 12.70 4.85
C LEU A 80 17.58 13.96 4.28
N PRO A 81 18.87 13.91 3.86
CA PRO A 81 19.46 14.94 3.02
C PRO A 81 18.60 15.21 1.78
N ALA A 82 18.55 16.45 1.33
CA ALA A 82 17.67 16.86 0.23
C ALA A 82 17.84 16.02 -1.04
N GLU A 83 19.08 15.60 -1.34
CA GLU A 83 19.42 14.75 -2.48
C GLU A 83 18.93 13.31 -2.36
N GLU A 84 18.61 12.83 -1.14
CA GLU A 84 18.07 11.50 -0.88
C GLU A 84 16.54 11.50 -0.76
N GLN A 85 15.92 12.67 -0.68
CA GLN A 85 14.47 12.78 -0.52
C GLN A 85 13.74 12.41 -1.82
N ILE A 86 12.72 11.57 -1.69
CA ILE A 86 11.84 11.21 -2.81
C ILE A 86 10.63 12.15 -2.77
N HIS A 87 10.58 13.09 -3.72
CA HIS A 87 9.47 14.01 -3.85
C HIS A 87 8.38 13.42 -4.74
N LEU A 88 7.19 13.23 -4.17
CA LEU A 88 6.03 12.67 -4.86
C LEU A 88 4.82 13.60 -4.73
N GLU A 89 4.08 13.71 -5.81
CA GLU A 89 2.75 14.29 -5.82
C GLU A 89 1.71 13.18 -5.73
N VAL A 90 0.74 13.34 -4.85
CA VAL A 90 -0.37 12.39 -4.67
C VAL A 90 -1.66 13.13 -4.95
N MET A 91 -2.52 12.56 -5.79
CA MET A 91 -3.81 13.17 -6.12
C MET A 91 -4.68 13.37 -4.87
N ARG A 92 -5.19 14.57 -4.67
CA ARG A 92 -6.13 14.85 -3.57
C ARG A 92 -7.45 14.11 -3.79
N THR A 93 -7.85 13.31 -2.79
CA THR A 93 -9.04 12.46 -2.87
C THR A 93 -10.35 13.18 -2.55
N ASP A 94 -10.27 14.40 -2.00
CA ASP A 94 -11.42 15.24 -1.63
C ASP A 94 -11.93 16.12 -2.79
N THR A 95 -11.29 16.05 -3.97
CA THR A 95 -11.59 16.89 -5.14
C THR A 95 -12.67 16.29 -6.05
N LYS A 96 -13.28 17.17 -6.88
CA LYS A 96 -14.19 16.71 -7.94
C LYS A 96 -13.45 15.83 -8.96
N ILE A 97 -12.20 16.16 -9.29
CA ILE A 97 -11.39 15.41 -10.26
C ILE A 97 -11.21 13.96 -9.80
N PHE A 98 -10.92 13.75 -8.51
CA PHE A 98 -10.79 12.38 -7.98
C PHE A 98 -12.13 11.64 -8.04
N ARG A 99 -13.25 12.30 -7.72
CA ARG A 99 -14.59 11.67 -7.85
C ARG A 99 -14.89 11.27 -9.29
N ASP A 100 -14.59 12.13 -10.25
CA ASP A 100 -14.79 11.83 -11.68
C ASP A 100 -13.89 10.67 -12.13
N TYR A 101 -12.65 10.63 -11.64
CA TYR A 101 -11.74 9.49 -11.86
C TYR A 101 -12.32 8.19 -11.31
N VAL A 102 -12.82 8.17 -10.07
CA VAL A 102 -13.47 6.98 -9.48
C VAL A 102 -14.69 6.57 -10.30
N LEU A 103 -15.52 7.52 -10.71
CA LEU A 103 -16.70 7.27 -11.52
C LEU A 103 -16.32 6.63 -12.87
N SER A 104 -15.28 7.13 -13.52
CA SER A 104 -14.79 6.58 -14.80
C SER A 104 -14.28 5.13 -14.65
N ARG A 105 -13.78 4.77 -13.49
CA ARG A 105 -13.34 3.39 -13.16
C ARG A 105 -14.52 2.48 -12.80
N THR A 106 -15.58 3.05 -12.26
CA THR A 106 -16.81 2.35 -11.87
C THR A 106 -17.69 2.05 -13.09
N GLN A 107 -17.90 3.05 -13.93
CA GLN A 107 -18.74 2.97 -15.11
C GLN A 107 -17.90 2.65 -16.35
N ARG A 108 -17.65 1.38 -16.58
CA ARG A 108 -16.91 0.91 -17.76
C ARG A 108 -17.88 0.64 -18.89
N VAL A 109 -18.10 1.64 -19.73
CA VAL A 109 -18.93 1.52 -20.92
C VAL A 109 -18.03 1.14 -22.11
N HIS A 110 -18.06 -0.12 -22.50
CA HIS A 110 -17.34 -0.64 -23.66
C HIS A 110 -18.05 -1.90 -24.15
N GLU A 111 -18.11 -2.11 -25.46
CA GLU A 111 -18.80 -3.24 -26.11
C GLU A 111 -18.32 -4.63 -25.66
N TRP A 112 -17.12 -4.71 -25.12
CA TRP A 112 -16.57 -5.95 -24.55
C TRP A 112 -17.34 -6.42 -23.31
N PHE A 113 -17.99 -5.52 -22.57
CA PHE A 113 -18.73 -5.88 -21.36
C PHE A 113 -20.17 -6.27 -21.72
N ALA A 114 -20.49 -7.57 -21.64
CA ALA A 114 -21.84 -8.06 -21.84
C ALA A 114 -22.83 -7.57 -20.76
N ASP A 115 -22.34 -7.40 -19.53
CA ASP A 115 -23.11 -6.88 -18.39
C ASP A 115 -22.24 -5.86 -17.62
N PRO A 116 -22.34 -4.56 -17.92
CA PRO A 116 -21.57 -3.53 -17.26
C PRO A 116 -21.97 -3.39 -15.80
N VAL A 117 -21.01 -3.60 -14.89
CA VAL A 117 -21.18 -3.50 -13.45
C VAL A 117 -20.86 -2.07 -12.99
N ASN A 118 -21.86 -1.36 -12.43
CA ASN A 118 -21.74 0.03 -11.96
C ASN A 118 -21.22 0.11 -10.51
N ARG A 119 -20.21 -0.67 -10.17
CA ARG A 119 -19.57 -0.67 -8.86
C ARG A 119 -18.10 -1.01 -8.99
N ILE A 120 -17.30 -0.53 -8.03
CA ILE A 120 -15.88 -0.85 -7.95
C ILE A 120 -15.52 -1.14 -6.49
N GLU A 121 -14.65 -2.11 -6.28
CA GLU A 121 -14.09 -2.42 -4.98
C GLU A 121 -13.00 -1.40 -4.61
N VAL A 122 -12.96 -0.97 -3.34
CA VAL A 122 -12.07 0.10 -2.87
C VAL A 122 -10.60 -0.16 -3.20
N CYS A 123 -10.15 -1.41 -3.16
CA CYS A 123 -8.77 -1.79 -3.48
C CYS A 123 -8.45 -1.72 -4.98
N ASN A 124 -9.45 -1.57 -5.83
CA ASN A 124 -9.29 -1.41 -7.28
C ASN A 124 -9.25 0.07 -7.71
N VAL A 125 -9.39 0.99 -6.75
CA VAL A 125 -9.22 2.43 -6.96
C VAL A 125 -7.89 2.86 -6.36
N ASN A 126 -6.85 2.91 -7.19
CA ASN A 126 -5.56 3.43 -6.76
C ASN A 126 -5.61 4.96 -6.75
N VAL A 127 -5.11 5.57 -5.69
CA VAL A 127 -4.85 7.01 -5.68
C VAL A 127 -3.64 7.28 -6.57
N PRO A 128 -3.79 8.06 -7.66
CA PRO A 128 -2.67 8.37 -8.54
C PRO A 128 -1.56 9.11 -7.82
N SER A 129 -0.33 8.72 -8.10
CA SER A 129 0.89 9.40 -7.64
C SER A 129 1.89 9.49 -8.78
N ARG A 130 2.77 10.48 -8.73
CA ARG A 130 3.85 10.68 -9.68
C ARG A 130 5.05 11.34 -9.01
N PRO A 131 6.25 11.26 -9.58
CA PRO A 131 7.34 12.11 -9.15
C PRO A 131 6.92 13.59 -9.23
N ALA A 132 7.32 14.39 -8.25
CA ALA A 132 7.08 15.82 -8.30
C ALA A 132 7.86 16.42 -9.50
N SER A 133 7.22 17.36 -10.21
CA SER A 133 7.91 18.07 -11.29
C SER A 133 9.02 18.95 -10.69
N THR A 134 10.18 18.90 -11.28
CA THR A 134 11.32 19.77 -10.92
C THR A 134 11.14 21.22 -11.42
N ASP A 135 10.05 21.49 -12.16
CA ASP A 135 9.73 22.79 -12.73
C ASP A 135 8.76 23.57 -11.83
N SER A 136 9.27 24.09 -10.72
CA SER A 136 8.54 25.09 -9.93
C SER A 136 9.52 26.12 -9.36
N GLU A 137 10.02 26.98 -10.25
CA GLU A 137 10.38 28.36 -9.95
C GLU A 137 9.79 29.29 -10.99
#